data_04808ff5d10046f1dbcd1c9e8b5b406d
#
_entry.id   04808ff5d10046f1dbcd1c9e8b5b406d
#
_cell.length_a   1.000
_cell.length_b   1.000
_cell.length_c   1.000
_cell.angle_alpha   90.00
_cell.angle_beta   90.00
_cell.angle_gamma   90.00
#
_symmetry.space_group_name_H-M   'P 1'
#
loop_
_entity.id
_entity.type
_entity.pdbx_description
1 polymer ?
#
loop_
_entity_poly.entity_id
_entity_poly.type
_entity_poly.pdbx_seq_one_letter_code
_entity_poly.pdbx_strand_id
1 'polypeptide(L)'
;MKKYLIPGYIKSEINNNLKLTNVYTFAEAEIEKEYIHEYENLLANGADKINTELEQFLNNNEFLIDRETFVRTINEYYEDNNRYLKIIILPTEKCNFRCIYCYENHDIDRESKINYDNINKFISNKLKTDPNIERVVLMWFGGEPLLKFQEIIEESAKVKEICTNNNREYVGSITTNGYLLNKHIFSELYIVGIRTYQITLDGEKHDKFRVLENGSGTFNTIKNNISNISNMDGDFQIIIRVNVDKNSGENIEFYKDLESSIGGDDRFFINIENIFDSDRAKEGIEFCEDQNVVELNKIQVKKHNLQLYKDVIYDGIEVCYASTRNCYTFRPNGMVVKCTVALNDDWNIIGKNS
;
A
#
# COMPACT_ATOMS: atom_id res chain seq x y z
N MET A 1 20.31 32.68 1.55
CA MET A 1 19.35 31.91 2.40
C MET A 1 19.53 30.46 2.04
N LYS A 2 19.65 29.61 3.03
CA LYS A 2 19.89 28.18 2.80
C LYS A 2 18.74 27.53 2.04
N LYS A 3 19.05 26.76 1.02
CA LYS A 3 18.09 26.02 0.18
C LYS A 3 18.12 24.54 0.52
N TYR A 4 16.98 23.87 0.38
CA TYR A 4 16.80 22.46 0.65
C TYR A 4 16.12 21.79 -0.54
N LEU A 5 16.40 20.52 -0.78
CA LEU A 5 15.60 19.74 -1.73
C LEU A 5 14.14 19.70 -1.28
N ILE A 6 13.24 19.90 -2.23
CA ILE A 6 11.80 19.86 -1.98
C ILE A 6 11.42 18.47 -1.44
N PRO A 7 10.59 18.35 -0.38
CA PRO A 7 10.27 17.06 0.22
C PRO A 7 9.37 16.18 -0.65
N GLY A 8 8.83 16.69 -1.75
CA GLY A 8 7.97 15.95 -2.67
C GLY A 8 8.61 15.73 -4.03
N TYR A 9 9.41 14.69 -4.17
CA TYR A 9 9.88 14.24 -5.47
C TYR A 9 9.95 12.70 -5.53
N ILE A 10 9.74 12.17 -6.72
CA ILE A 10 9.90 10.74 -7.02
C ILE A 10 11.32 10.53 -7.54
N LYS A 11 11.99 9.51 -7.02
CA LYS A 11 13.34 9.10 -7.43
C LYS A 11 13.24 7.81 -8.24
N SER A 12 13.86 7.80 -9.42
CA SER A 12 14.02 6.58 -10.23
C SER A 12 15.41 6.57 -10.87
N GLU A 13 15.92 5.39 -11.20
CA GLU A 13 17.18 5.24 -11.91
C GLU A 13 16.92 4.87 -13.38
N ILE A 14 17.58 5.59 -14.31
CA ILE A 14 17.50 5.36 -15.73
C ILE A 14 18.93 5.41 -16.30
N ASN A 15 19.37 4.30 -16.90
CA ASN A 15 20.71 4.21 -17.54
C ASN A 15 21.88 4.62 -16.60
N ASN A 16 21.84 4.26 -15.34
CA ASN A 16 22.78 4.66 -14.28
C ASN A 16 22.73 6.16 -13.90
N ASN A 17 21.79 6.93 -14.40
CA ASN A 17 21.50 8.29 -13.98
C ASN A 17 20.32 8.29 -13.02
N LEU A 18 20.26 9.30 -12.16
CA LEU A 18 19.17 9.49 -11.23
C LEU A 18 18.14 10.44 -11.83
N LYS A 19 16.93 9.97 -12.07
CA LYS A 19 15.81 10.83 -12.47
C LYS A 19 15.01 11.25 -11.24
N LEU A 20 14.76 12.56 -11.11
CA LEU A 20 13.87 13.15 -10.11
C LEU A 20 12.64 13.72 -10.83
N THR A 21 11.46 13.48 -10.27
CA THR A 21 10.22 14.14 -10.71
C THR A 21 9.62 14.88 -9.52
N ASN A 22 9.47 16.19 -9.64
CA ASN A 22 8.84 17.03 -8.63
C ASN A 22 7.33 16.76 -8.63
N VAL A 23 6.76 16.32 -7.51
CA VAL A 23 5.33 15.94 -7.45
C VAL A 23 4.38 17.14 -7.46
N TYR A 24 4.87 18.37 -7.23
CA TYR A 24 4.03 19.59 -7.24
C TYR A 24 4.00 20.30 -8.59
N THR A 25 5.15 20.29 -9.29
CA THR A 25 5.29 21.04 -10.55
C THR A 25 5.40 20.13 -11.77
N PHE A 26 5.55 18.82 -11.53
CA PHE A 26 5.84 17.77 -12.55
C PHE A 26 7.14 18.06 -13.34
N ALA A 27 7.98 18.96 -12.84
CA ALA A 27 9.29 19.17 -13.41
C ALA A 27 10.14 17.91 -13.24
N GLU A 28 10.91 17.57 -14.27
CA GLU A 28 11.82 16.43 -14.27
C GLU A 28 13.27 16.93 -14.27
N ALA A 29 14.12 16.26 -13.54
CA ALA A 29 15.55 16.48 -13.51
C ALA A 29 16.28 15.14 -13.62
N GLU A 30 17.24 15.06 -14.53
CA GLU A 30 18.13 13.90 -14.65
C GLU A 30 19.51 14.30 -14.14
N ILE A 31 20.00 13.54 -13.15
CA ILE A 31 21.30 13.75 -12.50
C ILE A 31 22.24 12.66 -12.98
N GLU A 32 23.28 13.06 -13.70
CA GLU A 32 24.29 12.15 -14.19
C GLU A 32 25.08 11.53 -13.02
N LYS A 33 25.59 10.31 -13.27
CA LYS A 33 26.28 9.51 -12.24
C LYS A 33 27.40 10.27 -11.51
N GLU A 34 28.10 11.16 -12.18
CA GLU A 34 29.20 11.95 -11.60
C GLU A 34 28.72 12.95 -10.53
N TYR A 35 27.46 13.40 -10.60
CA TYR A 35 26.85 14.33 -9.65
C TYR A 35 26.10 13.66 -8.48
N ILE A 36 26.01 12.32 -8.44
CA ILE A 36 25.23 11.63 -7.41
C ILE A 36 25.75 11.93 -6.01
N HIS A 37 27.07 11.95 -5.82
CA HIS A 37 27.64 12.27 -4.50
C HIS A 37 27.35 13.71 -4.06
N GLU A 38 27.34 14.65 -4.99
CA GLU A 38 26.96 16.04 -4.72
C GLU A 38 25.47 16.15 -4.37
N TYR A 39 24.62 15.43 -5.10
CA TYR A 39 23.19 15.30 -4.79
C TYR A 39 22.94 14.72 -3.39
N GLU A 40 23.64 13.68 -2.99
CA GLU A 40 23.54 13.09 -1.65
C GLU A 40 23.96 14.07 -0.54
N ASN A 41 25.00 14.82 -0.78
CA ASN A 41 25.42 15.87 0.13
C ASN A 41 24.38 17.00 0.23
N LEU A 42 23.80 17.40 -0.89
CA LEU A 42 22.74 18.39 -0.96
C LEU A 42 21.47 17.91 -0.22
N LEU A 43 21.13 16.63 -0.37
CA LEU A 43 20.02 16.00 0.34
C LEU A 43 20.21 16.03 1.86
N ALA A 44 21.44 15.72 2.33
CA ALA A 44 21.75 15.67 3.74
C ALA A 44 21.89 17.07 4.38
N ASN A 45 22.47 18.03 3.67
CA ASN A 45 22.93 19.28 4.25
C ASN A 45 22.24 20.53 3.68
N GLY A 46 21.58 20.42 2.52
CA GLY A 46 21.09 21.58 1.77
C GLY A 46 22.23 22.43 1.21
N ALA A 47 21.92 23.50 0.48
CA ALA A 47 22.85 24.44 -0.11
C ALA A 47 22.81 25.81 0.62
N ASP A 48 23.91 26.26 1.17
CA ASP A 48 23.99 27.62 1.79
C ASP A 48 23.94 28.72 0.74
N LYS A 49 24.51 28.47 -0.43
CA LYS A 49 24.46 29.31 -1.63
C LYS A 49 24.39 28.39 -2.85
N ILE A 50 23.78 28.90 -3.90
CA ILE A 50 23.73 28.18 -5.19
C ILE A 50 25.01 28.47 -5.95
N ASN A 51 25.98 27.57 -5.92
CA ASN A 51 27.32 27.75 -6.45
C ASN A 51 27.70 26.76 -7.55
N THR A 52 27.20 25.51 -7.46
CA THR A 52 27.57 24.45 -8.40
C THR A 52 26.58 24.37 -9.58
N GLU A 53 26.98 23.68 -10.64
CA GLU A 53 26.12 23.47 -11.80
C GLU A 53 24.88 22.66 -11.43
N LEU A 54 25.03 21.63 -10.61
CA LEU A 54 23.92 20.81 -10.12
C LEU A 54 22.96 21.66 -9.26
N GLU A 55 23.45 22.47 -8.33
CA GLU A 55 22.63 23.34 -7.50
C GLU A 55 21.86 24.37 -8.33
N GLN A 56 22.50 24.95 -9.36
CA GLN A 56 21.84 25.88 -10.29
C GLN A 56 20.76 25.16 -11.10
N PHE A 57 21.07 23.98 -11.63
CA PHE A 57 20.13 23.18 -12.40
C PHE A 57 18.91 22.80 -11.56
N LEU A 58 19.10 22.26 -10.33
CA LEU A 58 18.01 21.88 -9.44
C LEU A 58 17.19 23.07 -8.95
N ASN A 59 17.84 24.23 -8.73
CA ASN A 59 17.13 25.44 -8.35
C ASN A 59 16.26 25.99 -9.51
N ASN A 60 16.77 25.96 -10.74
CA ASN A 60 16.05 26.44 -11.92
C ASN A 60 14.87 25.53 -12.31
N ASN A 61 14.93 24.25 -11.93
CA ASN A 61 13.87 23.26 -12.15
C ASN A 61 12.99 23.05 -10.90
N GLU A 62 13.00 24.00 -9.96
CA GLU A 62 12.11 24.03 -8.79
C GLU A 62 12.28 22.84 -7.81
N PHE A 63 13.46 22.22 -7.80
CA PHE A 63 13.81 21.18 -6.82
C PHE A 63 14.42 21.74 -5.54
N LEU A 64 14.86 23.02 -5.51
CA LEU A 64 15.43 23.66 -4.34
C LEU A 64 14.53 24.79 -3.82
N ILE A 65 14.09 24.65 -2.57
CA ILE A 65 13.24 25.62 -1.88
C ILE A 65 13.92 26.20 -0.65
N ASP A 66 13.49 27.39 -0.21
CA ASP A 66 13.97 27.95 1.03
C ASP A 66 13.43 27.22 2.27
N ARG A 67 14.04 27.50 3.43
CA ARG A 67 13.68 26.82 4.68
C ARG A 67 12.23 27.05 5.10
N GLU A 68 11.69 28.23 4.87
CA GLU A 68 10.32 28.55 5.28
C GLU A 68 9.32 27.74 4.45
N THR A 69 9.51 27.71 3.14
CA THR A 69 8.71 26.89 2.22
C THR A 69 8.87 25.42 2.55
N PHE A 70 10.10 24.93 2.81
CA PHE A 70 10.34 23.53 3.20
C PHE A 70 9.58 23.14 4.47
N VAL A 71 9.68 23.95 5.53
CA VAL A 71 8.98 23.68 6.80
C VAL A 71 7.46 23.76 6.62
N ARG A 72 6.97 24.73 5.85
CA ARG A 72 5.53 24.83 5.53
C ARG A 72 5.03 23.59 4.80
N THR A 73 5.70 23.17 3.73
CA THR A 73 5.32 21.98 2.95
C THR A 73 5.31 20.72 3.81
N ILE A 74 6.32 20.54 4.67
CA ILE A 74 6.34 19.40 5.61
C ILE A 74 5.17 19.49 6.61
N ASN A 75 4.90 20.67 7.17
CA ASN A 75 3.82 20.83 8.15
C ASN A 75 2.46 20.60 7.51
N GLU A 76 2.19 21.16 6.33
CA GLU A 76 0.95 20.91 5.57
C GLU A 76 0.78 19.42 5.32
N TYR A 77 1.83 18.74 4.90
CA TYR A 77 1.81 17.29 4.72
C TYR A 77 1.48 16.54 6.03
N TYR A 78 2.14 16.90 7.14
CA TYR A 78 1.89 16.27 8.45
C TYR A 78 0.50 16.59 8.99
N GLU A 79 0.00 17.81 8.80
CA GLU A 79 -1.35 18.22 9.21
C GLU A 79 -2.41 17.43 8.46
N ASP A 80 -2.31 17.31 7.14
CA ASP A 80 -3.24 16.53 6.33
C ASP A 80 -3.25 15.05 6.73
N ASN A 81 -2.08 14.44 6.97
CA ASN A 81 -2.01 13.05 7.43
C ASN A 81 -2.47 12.85 8.86
N ASN A 82 -2.40 13.88 9.73
CA ASN A 82 -2.90 13.81 11.11
C ASN A 82 -4.43 13.86 11.20
N ARG A 83 -5.13 14.29 10.13
CA ARG A 83 -6.60 14.26 10.03
C ARG A 83 -7.16 12.83 9.93
N TYR A 84 -6.29 11.85 9.63
CA TYR A 84 -6.68 10.43 9.52
C TYR A 84 -6.13 9.62 10.68
N LEU A 85 -7.00 8.90 11.38
CA LEU A 85 -6.62 7.85 12.31
C LEU A 85 -6.63 6.52 11.54
N LYS A 86 -5.45 6.01 11.20
CA LYS A 86 -5.28 4.73 10.48
C LYS A 86 -5.10 3.60 11.48
N ILE A 87 -6.03 2.68 11.50
CA ILE A 87 -6.02 1.49 12.35
C ILE A 87 -5.91 0.27 11.45
N ILE A 88 -4.79 -0.42 11.52
CA ILE A 88 -4.55 -1.67 10.81
C ILE A 88 -4.71 -2.80 11.82
N ILE A 89 -5.53 -3.78 11.52
CA ILE A 89 -5.75 -4.95 12.37
C ILE A 89 -5.41 -6.22 11.61
N LEU A 90 -4.54 -7.03 12.20
CA LEU A 90 -4.26 -8.38 11.76
C LEU A 90 -5.12 -9.34 12.60
N PRO A 91 -6.32 -9.75 12.15
CA PRO A 91 -7.17 -10.63 12.95
C PRO A 91 -6.54 -12.01 13.13
N THR A 92 -5.64 -12.37 12.22
CA THR A 92 -4.81 -13.58 12.28
C THR A 92 -3.54 -13.41 11.46
N GLU A 93 -2.47 -14.10 11.85
CA GLU A 93 -1.25 -14.25 11.06
C GLU A 93 -1.24 -15.62 10.31
N LYS A 94 -2.28 -16.46 10.47
CA LYS A 94 -2.46 -17.68 9.69
C LYS A 94 -2.94 -17.34 8.28
N CYS A 95 -2.50 -18.13 7.29
CA CYS A 95 -2.92 -18.00 5.91
C CYS A 95 -3.25 -19.38 5.33
N ASN A 96 -4.28 -19.47 4.48
CA ASN A 96 -4.61 -20.66 3.73
C ASN A 96 -3.72 -20.87 2.49
N PHE A 97 -2.86 -19.88 2.16
CA PHE A 97 -1.89 -19.96 1.07
C PHE A 97 -0.47 -20.25 1.57
N ARG A 98 0.39 -20.72 0.63
CA ARG A 98 1.83 -20.87 0.80
C ARG A 98 2.57 -20.20 -0.35
N CYS A 99 2.42 -18.87 -0.43
CA CYS A 99 3.08 -18.06 -1.45
C CYS A 99 4.60 -18.11 -1.28
N ILE A 100 5.35 -18.38 -2.37
CA ILE A 100 6.81 -18.55 -2.30
C ILE A 100 7.58 -17.25 -2.00
N TYR A 101 6.96 -16.10 -2.23
CA TYR A 101 7.54 -14.77 -1.96
C TYR A 101 6.99 -14.09 -0.69
N CYS A 102 6.18 -14.81 0.10
CA CYS A 102 5.56 -14.19 1.26
C CYS A 102 6.59 -13.86 2.34
N TYR A 103 6.62 -12.60 2.75
CA TYR A 103 7.49 -12.13 3.84
C TYR A 103 6.93 -12.44 5.23
N GLU A 104 5.64 -12.79 5.34
CA GLU A 104 5.02 -13.17 6.60
C GLU A 104 5.38 -14.61 7.00
N ASN A 105 5.49 -14.85 8.30
CA ASN A 105 5.77 -16.18 8.84
C ASN A 105 4.47 -16.87 9.25
N HIS A 106 4.02 -17.81 8.42
CA HIS A 106 2.80 -18.59 8.67
C HIS A 106 3.01 -19.81 9.57
N ASP A 107 4.27 -20.14 9.91
CA ASP A 107 4.62 -21.33 10.71
C ASP A 107 4.49 -21.08 12.22
N ILE A 108 4.26 -19.83 12.62
CA ILE A 108 4.12 -19.46 14.03
C ILE A 108 2.66 -19.59 14.41
N ASP A 109 2.32 -20.65 15.13
CA ASP A 109 0.99 -20.83 15.72
C ASP A 109 0.81 -19.87 16.91
N ARG A 110 0.49 -18.62 16.59
CA ARG A 110 0.18 -17.58 17.58
C ARG A 110 -1.32 -17.47 17.72
N GLU A 111 -1.92 -18.43 18.44
CA GLU A 111 -3.33 -18.35 18.83
C GLU A 111 -3.56 -17.40 20.00
N SER A 112 -3.15 -16.17 19.88
CA SER A 112 -3.58 -15.11 20.78
C SER A 112 -4.81 -14.43 20.20
N LYS A 113 -5.78 -14.12 21.05
CA LYS A 113 -6.97 -13.36 20.63
C LYS A 113 -6.67 -11.89 20.73
N ILE A 114 -7.02 -11.15 19.68
CA ILE A 114 -7.02 -9.70 19.71
C ILE A 114 -7.98 -9.19 20.78
N ASN A 115 -7.53 -8.22 21.55
CA ASN A 115 -8.41 -7.50 22.48
C ASN A 115 -9.09 -6.35 21.73
N TYR A 116 -10.18 -6.64 21.04
CA TYR A 116 -10.95 -5.65 20.29
C TYR A 116 -11.56 -4.56 21.18
N ASP A 117 -11.95 -4.89 22.42
CA ASP A 117 -12.50 -3.88 23.35
C ASP A 117 -11.47 -2.80 23.67
N ASN A 118 -10.19 -3.15 23.80
CA ASN A 118 -9.14 -2.18 24.03
C ASN A 118 -8.87 -1.34 22.76
N ILE A 119 -8.94 -1.92 21.56
CA ILE A 119 -8.83 -1.18 20.30
C ILE A 119 -9.98 -0.17 20.19
N ASN A 120 -11.20 -0.59 20.47
CA ASN A 120 -12.39 0.26 20.43
C ASN A 120 -12.32 1.41 21.45
N LYS A 121 -11.84 1.14 22.67
CA LYS A 121 -11.56 2.17 23.69
C LYS A 121 -10.47 3.13 23.20
N PHE A 122 -9.38 2.61 22.59
CA PHE A 122 -8.31 3.43 22.05
C PHE A 122 -8.81 4.38 20.97
N ILE A 123 -9.59 3.88 19.99
CA ILE A 123 -10.19 4.69 18.93
C ILE A 123 -11.09 5.77 19.53
N SER A 124 -12.02 5.39 20.43
CA SER A 124 -12.93 6.33 21.08
C SER A 124 -12.18 7.44 21.85
N ASN A 125 -11.12 7.08 22.59
CA ASN A 125 -10.31 8.04 23.32
C ASN A 125 -9.56 8.99 22.39
N LYS A 126 -8.98 8.48 21.28
CA LYS A 126 -8.30 9.30 20.26
C LYS A 126 -9.26 10.33 19.67
N LEU A 127 -10.48 9.92 19.28
CA LEU A 127 -11.47 10.81 18.70
C LEU A 127 -11.95 11.90 19.68
N LYS A 128 -11.96 11.60 20.98
CA LYS A 128 -12.31 12.59 22.03
C LYS A 128 -11.19 13.56 22.35
N THR A 129 -9.92 13.10 22.28
CA THR A 129 -8.76 13.90 22.73
C THR A 129 -8.08 14.66 21.58
N ASP A 130 -8.30 14.26 20.34
CA ASP A 130 -7.74 14.91 19.16
C ASP A 130 -8.87 15.37 18.22
N PRO A 131 -9.30 16.65 18.31
CA PRO A 131 -10.37 17.18 17.48
C PRO A 131 -10.01 17.29 15.98
N ASN A 132 -8.71 17.21 15.64
CA ASN A 132 -8.24 17.30 14.26
C ASN A 132 -8.48 16.00 13.46
N ILE A 133 -8.73 14.89 14.15
CA ILE A 133 -9.07 13.64 13.46
C ILE A 133 -10.48 13.75 12.87
N GLU A 134 -10.56 13.73 11.55
CA GLU A 134 -11.82 13.83 10.80
C GLU A 134 -12.33 12.45 10.36
N ARG A 135 -11.41 11.52 10.12
CA ARG A 135 -11.71 10.20 9.55
C ARG A 135 -10.95 9.09 10.26
N VAL A 136 -11.61 7.97 10.48
CA VAL A 136 -10.99 6.71 10.87
C VAL A 136 -10.91 5.79 9.64
N VAL A 137 -9.69 5.36 9.31
CA VAL A 137 -9.44 4.38 8.25
C VAL A 137 -9.14 3.05 8.92
N LEU A 138 -10.08 2.11 8.88
CA LEU A 138 -9.90 0.77 9.39
C LEU A 138 -9.44 -0.17 8.27
N MET A 139 -8.27 -0.76 8.44
CA MET A 139 -7.64 -1.62 7.44
C MET A 139 -7.46 -3.03 8.00
N TRP A 140 -8.03 -4.02 7.32
CA TRP A 140 -7.86 -5.43 7.64
C TRP A 140 -6.70 -6.01 6.85
N PHE A 141 -5.77 -6.67 7.54
CA PHE A 141 -4.53 -7.19 6.98
C PHE A 141 -4.12 -8.51 7.69
N GLY A 142 -2.92 -9.03 7.40
CA GLY A 142 -2.33 -10.21 8.02
C GLY A 142 -2.18 -11.38 7.07
N GLY A 143 -2.06 -12.60 7.55
CA GLY A 143 -1.91 -13.78 6.71
C GLY A 143 -3.05 -13.90 5.69
N GLU A 144 -4.24 -14.31 6.13
CA GLU A 144 -5.48 -14.13 5.36
C GLU A 144 -6.60 -13.69 6.32
N PRO A 145 -6.98 -12.40 6.27
CA PRO A 145 -7.97 -11.86 7.21
C PRO A 145 -9.35 -12.53 7.09
N LEU A 146 -9.76 -12.97 5.91
CA LEU A 146 -11.07 -13.61 5.72
C LEU A 146 -11.21 -14.98 6.41
N LEU A 147 -10.14 -15.57 6.94
CA LEU A 147 -10.24 -16.69 7.88
C LEU A 147 -10.93 -16.30 9.18
N LYS A 148 -11.00 -15.00 9.47
CA LYS A 148 -11.68 -14.39 10.63
C LYS A 148 -12.85 -13.49 10.20
N PHE A 149 -13.54 -13.88 9.13
CA PHE A 149 -14.61 -13.10 8.51
C PHE A 149 -15.64 -12.58 9.50
N GLN A 150 -16.14 -13.45 10.41
CA GLN A 150 -17.14 -13.03 11.38
C GLN A 150 -16.66 -11.94 12.34
N GLU A 151 -15.41 -12.06 12.81
CA GLU A 151 -14.78 -11.03 13.67
C GLU A 151 -14.64 -9.69 12.91
N ILE A 152 -14.29 -9.73 11.60
CA ILE A 152 -14.18 -8.54 10.75
C ILE A 152 -15.53 -7.82 10.65
N ILE A 153 -16.63 -8.55 10.42
CA ILE A 153 -17.98 -7.97 10.31
C ILE A 153 -18.38 -7.28 11.63
N GLU A 154 -18.24 -8.01 12.75
CA GLU A 154 -18.63 -7.51 14.06
C GLU A 154 -17.84 -6.27 14.47
N GLU A 155 -16.52 -6.29 14.29
CA GLU A 155 -15.67 -5.19 14.73
C GLU A 155 -15.72 -3.99 13.76
N SER A 156 -15.87 -4.21 12.45
CA SER A 156 -16.11 -3.11 11.51
C SER A 156 -17.40 -2.35 11.84
N ALA A 157 -18.47 -3.07 12.16
CA ALA A 157 -19.73 -2.46 12.57
C ALA A 157 -19.58 -1.62 13.84
N LYS A 158 -18.86 -2.12 14.87
CA LYS A 158 -18.59 -1.37 16.12
C LYS A 158 -17.74 -0.13 15.88
N VAL A 159 -16.66 -0.22 15.11
CA VAL A 159 -15.82 0.96 14.79
C VAL A 159 -16.62 1.99 14.01
N LYS A 160 -17.44 1.58 13.05
CA LYS A 160 -18.34 2.47 12.29
C LYS A 160 -19.32 3.19 13.23
N GLU A 161 -19.90 2.50 14.22
CA GLU A 161 -20.76 3.08 15.24
C GLU A 161 -19.99 4.09 16.11
N ILE A 162 -18.77 3.76 16.56
CA ILE A 162 -17.90 4.68 17.31
C ILE A 162 -17.66 5.97 16.51
N CYS A 163 -17.37 5.87 15.20
CA CYS A 163 -17.16 7.02 14.35
C CYS A 163 -18.42 7.87 14.25
N THR A 164 -19.59 7.26 14.02
CA THR A 164 -20.88 7.94 13.94
C THR A 164 -21.19 8.70 15.24
N ASN A 165 -21.00 8.06 16.40
CA ASN A 165 -21.24 8.65 17.71
C ASN A 165 -20.29 9.82 18.05
N ASN A 166 -19.16 9.93 17.36
CA ASN A 166 -18.19 11.02 17.52
C ASN A 166 -18.21 12.02 16.34
N ASN A 167 -19.19 11.94 15.43
CA ASN A 167 -19.28 12.76 14.22
C ASN A 167 -18.00 12.70 13.37
N ARG A 168 -17.46 11.50 13.15
CA ARG A 168 -16.28 11.25 12.32
C ARG A 168 -16.63 10.32 11.17
N GLU A 169 -15.92 10.51 10.06
CA GLU A 169 -16.06 9.63 8.91
C GLU A 169 -15.40 8.27 9.19
N TYR A 170 -16.01 7.21 8.67
CA TYR A 170 -15.45 5.85 8.69
C TYR A 170 -15.19 5.36 7.27
N VAL A 171 -14.01 4.79 7.04
CA VAL A 171 -13.64 4.11 5.80
C VAL A 171 -13.02 2.76 6.13
N GLY A 172 -13.58 1.69 5.59
CA GLY A 172 -13.06 0.34 5.74
C GLY A 172 -12.31 -0.12 4.50
N SER A 173 -11.20 -0.82 4.70
CA SER A 173 -10.44 -1.49 3.64
C SER A 173 -9.94 -2.86 4.06
N ILE A 174 -9.65 -3.73 3.10
CA ILE A 174 -9.11 -5.07 3.33
C ILE A 174 -8.09 -5.46 2.28
N THR A 175 -6.96 -6.02 2.72
CA THR A 175 -6.02 -6.73 1.85
C THR A 175 -6.23 -8.23 2.05
N THR A 176 -6.59 -8.94 0.99
CA THR A 176 -6.90 -10.38 1.03
C THR A 176 -6.30 -11.09 -0.18
N ASN A 177 -6.06 -12.39 -0.07
CA ASN A 177 -5.71 -13.20 -1.23
C ASN A 177 -6.90 -13.41 -2.20
N GLY A 178 -8.11 -13.01 -1.80
CA GLY A 178 -9.31 -13.05 -2.65
C GLY A 178 -9.95 -14.42 -2.84
N TYR A 179 -9.34 -15.49 -2.35
CA TYR A 179 -9.86 -16.87 -2.54
C TYR A 179 -11.21 -17.10 -1.88
N LEU A 180 -11.40 -16.57 -0.67
CA LEU A 180 -12.64 -16.67 0.08
C LEU A 180 -13.65 -15.56 -0.27
N LEU A 181 -13.27 -14.54 -1.03
CA LEU A 181 -14.06 -13.35 -1.31
C LEU A 181 -15.15 -13.62 -2.38
N ASN A 182 -16.10 -14.48 -2.07
CA ASN A 182 -17.28 -14.70 -2.92
C ASN A 182 -18.31 -13.55 -2.77
N LYS A 183 -19.37 -13.56 -3.59
CA LYS A 183 -20.43 -12.53 -3.57
C LYS A 183 -21.06 -12.32 -2.19
N HIS A 184 -21.30 -13.38 -1.44
CA HIS A 184 -21.90 -13.28 -0.11
C HIS A 184 -20.96 -12.55 0.86
N ILE A 185 -19.71 -13.01 0.95
CA ILE A 185 -18.70 -12.38 1.82
C ILE A 185 -18.47 -10.91 1.41
N PHE A 186 -18.37 -10.63 0.11
CA PHE A 186 -18.25 -9.26 -0.37
C PHE A 186 -19.44 -8.37 0.07
N SER A 187 -20.68 -8.88 -0.09
CA SER A 187 -21.89 -8.12 0.31
C SER A 187 -21.91 -7.79 1.80
N GLU A 188 -21.57 -8.74 2.66
CA GLU A 188 -21.51 -8.52 4.10
C GLU A 188 -20.42 -7.49 4.47
N LEU A 189 -19.24 -7.58 3.87
CA LEU A 189 -18.17 -6.60 4.05
C LEU A 189 -18.59 -5.20 3.57
N TYR A 190 -19.30 -5.14 2.44
CA TYR A 190 -19.83 -3.88 1.91
C TYR A 190 -20.85 -3.23 2.86
N ILE A 191 -21.75 -4.01 3.48
CA ILE A 191 -22.75 -3.53 4.45
C ILE A 191 -22.07 -2.86 5.65
N VAL A 192 -21.00 -3.43 6.17
CA VAL A 192 -20.26 -2.85 7.30
C VAL A 192 -19.30 -1.72 6.91
N GLY A 193 -19.29 -1.32 5.63
CA GLY A 193 -18.57 -0.14 5.16
C GLY A 193 -17.15 -0.40 4.68
N ILE A 194 -16.79 -1.64 4.35
CA ILE A 194 -15.55 -1.91 3.61
C ILE A 194 -15.77 -1.53 2.16
N ARG A 195 -14.96 -0.61 1.65
CA ARG A 195 -15.11 -0.03 0.31
C ARG A 195 -13.89 -0.26 -0.57
N THR A 196 -12.72 -0.46 0.01
CA THR A 196 -11.49 -0.70 -0.74
C THR A 196 -10.96 -2.09 -0.46
N TYR A 197 -10.72 -2.85 -1.52
CA TYR A 197 -10.24 -4.23 -1.48
C TYR A 197 -8.95 -4.34 -2.28
N GLN A 198 -7.85 -4.73 -1.66
CA GLN A 198 -6.65 -5.11 -2.38
C GLN A 198 -6.60 -6.62 -2.51
N ILE A 199 -6.58 -7.13 -3.75
CA ILE A 199 -6.56 -8.55 -4.09
C ILE A 199 -5.33 -8.84 -4.93
N THR A 200 -4.55 -9.87 -4.61
CA THR A 200 -3.37 -10.23 -5.41
C THR A 200 -3.69 -11.28 -6.46
N LEU A 201 -3.38 -10.96 -7.73
CA LEU A 201 -3.52 -11.86 -8.88
C LEU A 201 -2.33 -11.69 -9.82
N ASP A 202 -1.32 -12.57 -9.75
CA ASP A 202 0.02 -12.39 -10.33
C ASP A 202 0.15 -12.84 -11.82
N GLY A 203 -0.93 -12.76 -12.59
CA GLY A 203 -0.88 -13.09 -14.01
C GLY A 203 -0.61 -14.57 -14.32
N GLU A 204 0.14 -14.82 -15.38
CA GLU A 204 0.35 -16.17 -15.93
C GLU A 204 1.14 -17.10 -14.99
N LYS A 205 1.93 -16.53 -14.07
CA LYS A 205 2.71 -17.28 -13.08
C LYS A 205 2.00 -17.47 -11.73
N HIS A 206 0.75 -17.04 -11.61
CA HIS A 206 0.06 -17.02 -10.32
C HIS A 206 0.13 -18.34 -9.58
N ASP A 207 -0.29 -19.45 -10.20
CA ASP A 207 -0.34 -20.77 -9.56
C ASP A 207 1.05 -21.41 -9.35
N LYS A 208 2.12 -20.83 -9.92
CA LYS A 208 3.50 -21.16 -9.56
C LYS A 208 3.91 -20.49 -8.25
N PHE A 209 3.42 -19.29 -8.00
CA PHE A 209 3.82 -18.48 -6.85
C PHE A 209 2.87 -18.60 -5.66
N ARG A 210 1.56 -18.80 -5.92
CA ARG A 210 0.50 -18.67 -4.95
C ARG A 210 -0.43 -19.89 -4.96
N VAL A 211 -0.12 -20.84 -4.13
CA VAL A 211 -0.92 -22.07 -4.00
C VAL A 211 -1.54 -22.17 -2.61
N LEU A 212 -2.59 -22.96 -2.49
CA LEU A 212 -3.12 -23.39 -1.20
C LEU A 212 -2.06 -24.23 -0.46
N GLU A 213 -2.25 -24.41 0.85
CA GLU A 213 -1.38 -25.23 1.69
C GLU A 213 -1.23 -26.68 1.16
N ASN A 214 -2.24 -27.22 0.50
CA ASN A 214 -2.21 -28.53 -0.14
C ASN A 214 -1.59 -28.55 -1.55
N GLY A 215 -1.06 -27.42 -2.04
CA GLY A 215 -0.45 -27.26 -3.36
C GLY A 215 -1.42 -26.99 -4.51
N SER A 216 -2.73 -26.89 -4.25
CA SER A 216 -3.72 -26.62 -5.31
C SER A 216 -3.62 -25.19 -5.80
N GLY A 217 -3.83 -24.97 -7.13
CA GLY A 217 -3.88 -23.66 -7.75
C GLY A 217 -5.05 -22.80 -7.27
N THR A 218 -4.93 -21.50 -7.35
CA THR A 218 -5.88 -20.53 -6.79
C THR A 218 -6.36 -19.49 -7.79
N PHE A 219 -5.67 -19.33 -8.92
CA PHE A 219 -5.92 -18.32 -9.95
C PHE A 219 -7.38 -18.25 -10.39
N ASN A 220 -7.94 -19.37 -10.83
CA ASN A 220 -9.29 -19.42 -11.38
C ASN A 220 -10.36 -19.03 -10.34
N THR A 221 -10.19 -19.45 -9.10
CA THR A 221 -11.14 -19.10 -8.02
C THR A 221 -11.13 -17.61 -7.77
N ILE A 222 -9.95 -16.99 -7.65
CA ILE A 222 -9.82 -15.55 -7.39
C ILE A 222 -10.35 -14.74 -8.59
N LYS A 223 -9.97 -15.10 -9.81
CA LYS A 223 -10.47 -14.47 -11.04
C LYS A 223 -12.00 -14.53 -11.13
N ASN A 224 -12.60 -15.68 -10.85
CA ASN A 224 -14.05 -15.82 -10.84
C ASN A 224 -14.71 -14.95 -9.75
N ASN A 225 -14.10 -14.83 -8.58
CA ASN A 225 -14.58 -13.94 -7.53
C ASN A 225 -14.55 -12.47 -7.98
N ILE A 226 -13.45 -12.00 -8.58
CA ILE A 226 -13.32 -10.66 -9.14
C ILE A 226 -14.39 -10.41 -10.21
N SER A 227 -14.54 -11.32 -11.19
CA SER A 227 -15.56 -11.23 -12.24
C SER A 227 -16.99 -11.25 -11.69
N ASN A 228 -17.24 -11.98 -10.61
CA ASN A 228 -18.55 -11.97 -9.96
C ASN A 228 -18.83 -10.65 -9.25
N ILE A 229 -17.81 -10.01 -8.67
CA ILE A 229 -17.92 -8.73 -7.97
C ILE A 229 -18.11 -7.58 -8.98
N SER A 230 -17.49 -7.63 -10.16
CA SER A 230 -17.66 -6.60 -11.18
C SER A 230 -19.13 -6.45 -11.63
N ASN A 231 -19.92 -7.51 -11.54
CA ASN A 231 -21.36 -7.52 -11.84
C ASN A 231 -22.24 -7.01 -10.67
N MET A 232 -21.64 -6.54 -9.57
CA MET A 232 -22.38 -5.99 -8.43
C MET A 232 -22.42 -4.46 -8.51
N ASP A 233 -23.56 -3.89 -8.16
CA ASP A 233 -23.72 -2.44 -8.03
C ASP A 233 -23.09 -1.97 -6.70
N GLY A 234 -22.62 -0.73 -6.70
CA GLY A 234 -22.15 -0.07 -5.50
C GLY A 234 -20.91 0.79 -5.71
N ASP A 235 -20.64 1.64 -4.73
CA ASP A 235 -19.46 2.48 -4.64
C ASP A 235 -18.37 1.72 -3.85
N PHE A 236 -17.43 1.12 -4.58
CA PHE A 236 -16.30 0.37 -4.02
C PHE A 236 -15.11 0.41 -4.99
N GLN A 237 -13.93 0.09 -4.49
CA GLN A 237 -12.71 0.00 -5.28
C GLN A 237 -12.02 -1.36 -5.09
N ILE A 238 -11.66 -1.99 -6.19
CA ILE A 238 -10.85 -3.20 -6.20
C ILE A 238 -9.48 -2.88 -6.80
N ILE A 239 -8.44 -3.04 -5.99
CA ILE A 239 -7.05 -2.90 -6.43
C ILE A 239 -6.50 -4.30 -6.67
N ILE A 240 -6.32 -4.67 -7.92
CA ILE A 240 -5.69 -5.93 -8.31
C ILE A 240 -4.17 -5.71 -8.28
N ARG A 241 -3.53 -6.25 -7.25
CA ARG A 241 -2.08 -6.24 -7.14
C ARG A 241 -1.50 -7.36 -7.99
N VAL A 242 -0.59 -7.01 -8.89
CA VAL A 242 0.16 -7.94 -9.74
C VAL A 242 1.62 -7.89 -9.32
N ASN A 243 2.11 -8.93 -8.67
CA ASN A 243 3.52 -9.02 -8.31
C ASN A 243 4.29 -9.69 -9.47
N VAL A 244 5.38 -9.06 -9.88
CA VAL A 244 6.21 -9.52 -10.98
C VAL A 244 7.64 -9.81 -10.52
N ASP A 245 8.24 -10.84 -11.10
CA ASP A 245 9.68 -11.13 -11.04
C ASP A 245 10.32 -10.87 -12.40
N LYS A 246 11.64 -10.96 -12.51
CA LYS A 246 12.39 -10.75 -13.75
C LYS A 246 11.88 -11.61 -14.93
N ASN A 247 11.32 -12.78 -14.63
CA ASN A 247 10.81 -13.72 -15.62
C ASN A 247 9.30 -13.67 -15.83
N SER A 248 8.60 -12.71 -15.26
CA SER A 248 7.12 -12.63 -15.37
C SER A 248 6.63 -12.26 -16.78
N GLY A 249 7.51 -11.65 -17.60
CA GLY A 249 7.12 -11.21 -18.94
C GLY A 249 6.09 -10.08 -18.92
N GLU A 250 5.36 -9.94 -20.03
CA GLU A 250 4.38 -8.85 -20.21
C GLU A 250 2.96 -9.22 -19.77
N ASN A 251 2.70 -10.47 -19.40
CA ASN A 251 1.37 -10.97 -18.98
C ASN A 251 0.23 -10.60 -19.95
N ILE A 252 0.47 -10.64 -21.27
CA ILE A 252 -0.46 -10.14 -22.29
C ILE A 252 -1.82 -10.84 -22.22
N GLU A 253 -1.85 -12.18 -22.22
CA GLU A 253 -3.10 -12.93 -22.19
C GLU A 253 -3.85 -12.73 -20.88
N PHE A 254 -3.14 -12.52 -19.79
CA PHE A 254 -3.76 -12.19 -18.52
C PHE A 254 -4.50 -10.84 -18.55
N TYR A 255 -3.88 -9.77 -19.07
CA TYR A 255 -4.54 -8.47 -19.15
C TYR A 255 -5.69 -8.45 -20.15
N LYS A 256 -5.58 -9.16 -21.27
CA LYS A 256 -6.67 -9.36 -22.23
C LYS A 256 -7.87 -10.09 -21.60
N ASP A 257 -7.60 -11.07 -20.76
CA ASP A 257 -8.64 -11.82 -20.04
C ASP A 257 -9.31 -10.95 -18.95
N LEU A 258 -8.53 -10.12 -18.22
CA LEU A 258 -9.09 -9.15 -17.29
C LEU A 258 -9.94 -8.08 -17.99
N GLU A 259 -9.51 -7.56 -19.14
CA GLU A 259 -10.28 -6.61 -19.95
C GLU A 259 -11.69 -7.14 -20.25
N SER A 260 -11.82 -8.42 -20.56
CA SER A 260 -13.13 -9.04 -20.84
C SER A 260 -14.10 -9.02 -19.65
N SER A 261 -13.59 -8.92 -18.44
CA SER A 261 -14.35 -8.99 -17.18
C SER A 261 -14.54 -7.61 -16.51
N ILE A 262 -13.53 -6.75 -16.57
CA ILE A 262 -13.48 -5.49 -15.83
C ILE A 262 -13.01 -4.29 -16.69
N GLY A 263 -12.79 -4.47 -18.00
CA GLY A 263 -12.34 -3.39 -18.87
C GLY A 263 -13.33 -2.22 -18.90
N GLY A 264 -12.81 -1.01 -18.66
CA GLY A 264 -13.63 0.22 -18.60
C GLY A 264 -14.46 0.40 -17.33
N ASP A 265 -14.38 -0.50 -16.35
CA ASP A 265 -15.00 -0.32 -15.04
C ASP A 265 -14.08 0.54 -14.15
N ASP A 266 -14.51 1.75 -13.81
CA ASP A 266 -13.76 2.74 -13.04
C ASP A 266 -13.55 2.39 -11.55
N ARG A 267 -14.13 1.28 -11.11
CA ARG A 267 -13.95 0.74 -9.76
C ARG A 267 -12.75 -0.20 -9.63
N PHE A 268 -12.13 -0.61 -10.75
CA PHE A 268 -11.04 -1.58 -10.77
C PHE A 268 -9.73 -0.95 -11.22
N PHE A 269 -8.69 -1.17 -10.42
CA PHE A 269 -7.36 -0.62 -10.64
C PHE A 269 -6.32 -1.73 -10.61
N ILE A 270 -5.29 -1.62 -11.45
CA ILE A 270 -4.15 -2.54 -11.47
C ILE A 270 -2.95 -1.87 -10.79
N ASN A 271 -2.41 -2.51 -9.77
CA ASN A 271 -1.18 -2.11 -9.10
C ASN A 271 -0.08 -3.13 -9.35
N ILE A 272 0.94 -2.77 -10.13
CA ILE A 272 2.04 -3.64 -10.51
C ILE A 272 3.24 -3.34 -9.61
N GLU A 273 3.76 -4.38 -8.95
CA GLU A 273 4.87 -4.25 -8.03
C GLU A 273 5.91 -5.35 -8.26
N ASN A 274 7.17 -5.01 -8.12
CA ASN A 274 8.22 -6.02 -8.06
C ASN A 274 8.05 -6.89 -6.80
N ILE A 275 8.33 -8.18 -6.94
CA ILE A 275 8.43 -9.06 -5.78
C ILE A 275 9.60 -8.56 -4.92
N PHE A 276 9.29 -8.28 -3.66
CA PHE A 276 10.25 -7.78 -2.69
C PHE A 276 11.23 -8.89 -2.29
N ASP A 277 12.52 -8.58 -2.34
CA ASP A 277 13.56 -9.45 -1.80
C ASP A 277 13.48 -9.46 -0.27
N SER A 278 13.04 -10.58 0.26
CA SER A 278 12.98 -10.83 1.69
C SER A 278 13.77 -12.09 2.04
N ASP A 279 14.34 -12.14 3.23
CA ASP A 279 15.07 -13.32 3.74
C ASP A 279 14.24 -14.62 3.71
N ARG A 280 12.96 -14.52 3.41
CA ARG A 280 11.99 -15.64 3.38
C ARG A 280 11.53 -16.03 2.00
N ALA A 281 11.86 -15.27 0.97
CA ALA A 281 11.56 -15.64 -0.39
C ALA A 281 12.24 -16.97 -0.73
N LYS A 282 11.43 -17.92 -1.23
CA LYS A 282 11.91 -19.27 -1.54
C LYS A 282 12.59 -19.31 -2.90
N GLU A 283 13.31 -20.39 -3.17
CA GLU A 283 13.91 -20.65 -4.47
C GLU A 283 12.85 -20.55 -5.61
N GLY A 284 13.27 -20.05 -6.75
CA GLY A 284 12.46 -19.96 -7.97
C GLY A 284 11.89 -18.58 -8.28
N ILE A 285 12.28 -17.55 -7.52
CA ILE A 285 12.04 -16.14 -7.82
C ILE A 285 13.36 -15.53 -8.31
N GLU A 286 13.31 -14.82 -9.42
CA GLU A 286 14.39 -13.96 -9.88
C GLU A 286 13.98 -12.50 -9.66
N PHE A 287 14.61 -11.87 -8.67
CA PHE A 287 14.31 -10.47 -8.32
C PHE A 287 14.65 -9.52 -9.46
N CYS A 288 13.82 -8.50 -9.64
CA CYS A 288 14.09 -7.42 -10.59
C CYS A 288 15.05 -6.42 -9.95
N GLU A 289 16.18 -6.18 -10.59
CA GLU A 289 17.10 -5.09 -10.26
C GLU A 289 16.66 -3.76 -10.86
N ASP A 290 15.82 -3.81 -11.90
CA ASP A 290 15.31 -2.67 -12.65
C ASP A 290 13.77 -2.68 -12.74
N GLN A 291 13.19 -1.59 -13.23
CA GLN A 291 11.75 -1.42 -13.38
C GLN A 291 11.21 -1.91 -14.74
N ASN A 292 12.04 -2.52 -15.60
CA ASN A 292 11.66 -2.82 -16.99
C ASN A 292 10.41 -3.72 -17.08
N VAL A 293 10.32 -4.77 -16.24
CA VAL A 293 9.17 -5.69 -16.26
C VAL A 293 7.90 -4.98 -15.77
N VAL A 294 8.01 -4.11 -14.76
CA VAL A 294 6.90 -3.28 -14.28
C VAL A 294 6.39 -2.36 -15.40
N GLU A 295 7.28 -1.66 -16.08
CA GLU A 295 6.90 -0.74 -17.17
C GLU A 295 6.26 -1.49 -18.36
N LEU A 296 6.80 -2.64 -18.75
CA LEU A 296 6.20 -3.47 -19.79
C LEU A 296 4.76 -3.88 -19.42
N ASN A 297 4.53 -4.27 -18.17
CA ASN A 297 3.18 -4.61 -17.70
C ASN A 297 2.26 -3.38 -17.65
N LYS A 298 2.73 -2.20 -17.25
CA LYS A 298 1.95 -0.95 -17.31
C LYS A 298 1.50 -0.60 -18.72
N ILE A 299 2.37 -0.82 -19.72
CA ILE A 299 2.02 -0.63 -21.12
C ILE A 299 0.87 -1.58 -21.52
N GLN A 300 0.90 -2.84 -21.10
CA GLN A 300 -0.17 -3.78 -21.40
C GLN A 300 -1.49 -3.39 -20.72
N VAL A 301 -1.46 -2.96 -19.47
CA VAL A 301 -2.66 -2.45 -18.75
C VAL A 301 -3.34 -1.34 -19.56
N LYS A 302 -2.57 -0.35 -20.05
CA LYS A 302 -3.10 0.75 -20.87
C LYS A 302 -3.65 0.29 -22.22
N LYS A 303 -3.03 -0.70 -22.86
CA LYS A 303 -3.50 -1.29 -24.14
C LYS A 303 -4.84 -2.02 -24.01
N HIS A 304 -5.12 -2.57 -22.84
CA HIS A 304 -6.30 -3.40 -22.56
C HIS A 304 -7.42 -2.66 -21.83
N ASN A 305 -7.52 -1.34 -21.99
CA ASN A 305 -8.57 -0.52 -21.37
C ASN A 305 -8.76 -0.76 -19.87
N LEU A 306 -7.64 -1.01 -19.16
CA LEU A 306 -7.56 -1.16 -17.71
C LEU A 306 -6.94 0.09 -17.09
N GLN A 307 -7.22 0.36 -15.82
CA GLN A 307 -6.74 1.55 -15.13
C GLN A 307 -5.56 1.20 -14.21
N LEU A 308 -4.51 2.01 -14.24
CA LEU A 308 -3.41 1.91 -13.29
C LEU A 308 -3.77 2.62 -11.98
N TYR A 309 -3.53 1.97 -10.86
CA TYR A 309 -3.81 2.51 -9.53
C TYR A 309 -3.11 3.86 -9.28
N LYS A 310 -1.83 3.98 -9.66
CA LYS A 310 -1.04 5.20 -9.44
C LYS A 310 -1.44 6.37 -10.35
N ASP A 311 -1.99 6.12 -11.53
CA ASP A 311 -2.40 7.19 -12.45
C ASP A 311 -3.65 7.96 -11.97
N VAL A 312 -4.43 7.37 -11.06
CA VAL A 312 -5.74 7.91 -10.65
C VAL A 312 -5.76 8.43 -9.20
N ILE A 313 -4.93 7.91 -8.32
CA ILE A 313 -5.07 8.11 -6.87
C ILE A 313 -3.95 9.00 -6.27
N TYR A 314 -2.86 9.25 -7.00
CA TYR A 314 -1.72 9.99 -6.47
C TYR A 314 -1.64 11.43 -7.00
N ASP A 315 -2.17 12.32 -6.20
CA ASP A 315 -1.97 13.77 -6.32
C ASP A 315 -1.17 14.24 -5.09
N GLY A 316 0.05 13.71 -4.89
CA GLY A 316 0.86 14.14 -3.76
C GLY A 316 2.04 13.25 -3.34
N ILE A 317 2.72 13.67 -2.27
CA ILE A 317 3.88 12.99 -1.69
C ILE A 317 3.47 11.64 -1.12
N GLU A 318 4.04 10.56 -1.67
CA GLU A 318 3.89 9.22 -1.10
C GLU A 318 4.80 9.08 0.13
N VAL A 319 4.29 9.37 1.32
CA VAL A 319 4.99 9.05 2.55
C VAL A 319 4.46 7.73 3.12
N CYS A 320 5.39 6.86 3.48
CA CYS A 320 5.06 5.59 4.09
C CYS A 320 4.08 5.78 5.26
N TYR A 321 2.95 5.09 5.24
CA TYR A 321 1.93 5.16 6.30
C TYR A 321 2.51 4.90 7.69
N ALA A 322 3.55 4.07 7.80
CA ALA A 322 4.21 3.77 9.07
C ALA A 322 4.91 4.98 9.70
N SER A 323 5.26 6.00 8.91
CA SER A 323 5.86 7.24 9.42
C SER A 323 4.82 8.24 9.94
N THR A 324 3.53 8.06 9.63
CA THR A 324 2.48 8.98 10.06
C THR A 324 2.18 8.81 11.55
N ARG A 325 1.91 9.94 12.27
CA ARG A 325 1.69 9.95 13.70
C ARG A 325 0.52 9.06 14.13
N ASN A 326 -0.60 9.14 13.44
CA ASN A 326 -1.86 8.50 13.78
C ASN A 326 -2.07 7.17 13.02
N CYS A 327 -1.01 6.37 12.82
CA CYS A 327 -1.11 5.03 12.25
C CYS A 327 -0.68 3.97 13.28
N TYR A 328 -1.51 2.95 13.48
CA TYR A 328 -1.30 1.89 14.47
C TYR A 328 -1.69 0.55 13.88
N THR A 329 -0.81 -0.43 14.01
CA THR A 329 -1.04 -1.81 13.56
C THR A 329 -1.17 -2.73 14.76
N PHE A 330 -2.32 -3.38 14.93
CA PHE A 330 -2.62 -4.29 16.03
C PHE A 330 -2.47 -5.75 15.57
N ARG A 331 -1.66 -6.50 16.29
CA ARG A 331 -1.36 -7.90 16.00
C ARG A 331 -2.09 -8.85 16.95
N PRO A 332 -2.34 -10.13 16.53
CA PRO A 332 -3.03 -11.12 17.40
C PRO A 332 -2.23 -11.45 18.66
N ASN A 333 -0.90 -11.28 18.65
CA ASN A 333 -0.06 -11.48 19.83
C ASN A 333 -0.09 -10.33 20.86
N GLY A 334 -0.98 -9.35 20.66
CA GLY A 334 -1.11 -8.17 21.52
C GLY A 334 -0.07 -7.08 21.30
N MET A 335 0.86 -7.25 20.36
CA MET A 335 1.80 -6.17 20.02
C MET A 335 1.11 -5.10 19.17
N VAL A 336 1.50 -3.84 19.39
CA VAL A 336 1.14 -2.70 18.54
C VAL A 336 2.40 -2.24 17.83
N VAL A 337 2.34 -2.20 16.51
CA VAL A 337 3.48 -1.88 15.64
C VAL A 337 3.12 -0.78 14.63
N LYS A 338 4.10 -0.27 13.91
CA LYS A 338 3.90 0.76 12.86
C LYS A 338 3.81 0.15 11.46
N CYS A 339 4.76 -0.69 11.10
CA CYS A 339 4.96 -1.21 9.76
C CYS A 339 4.45 -2.65 9.64
N THR A 340 3.67 -2.96 8.60
CA THR A 340 3.18 -4.33 8.34
C THR A 340 4.22 -5.21 7.65
N VAL A 341 5.30 -4.65 7.11
CA VAL A 341 6.40 -5.41 6.49
C VAL A 341 7.42 -5.84 7.54
N ALA A 342 7.73 -4.98 8.50
CA ALA A 342 8.71 -5.20 9.57
C ALA A 342 8.10 -5.84 10.83
N LEU A 343 7.17 -6.77 10.68
CA LEU A 343 6.38 -7.33 11.81
C LEU A 343 7.23 -7.99 12.90
N ASN A 344 8.41 -8.49 12.56
CA ASN A 344 9.28 -9.22 13.50
C ASN A 344 10.43 -8.37 14.03
N ASP A 345 10.53 -7.12 13.67
CA ASP A 345 11.60 -6.23 14.06
C ASP A 345 11.26 -5.50 15.37
N ASP A 346 12.13 -5.59 16.37
CA ASP A 346 11.90 -4.99 17.68
C ASP A 346 11.72 -3.48 17.63
N TRP A 347 12.42 -2.78 16.71
CA TRP A 347 12.29 -1.33 16.50
C TRP A 347 10.91 -0.90 16.04
N ASN A 348 10.14 -1.82 15.45
CA ASN A 348 8.78 -1.57 14.97
C ASN A 348 7.71 -1.61 16.07
N ILE A 349 8.04 -2.14 17.25
CA ILE A 349 7.10 -2.29 18.38
C ILE A 349 6.95 -0.94 19.09
N ILE A 350 5.73 -0.42 19.15
CA ILE A 350 5.40 0.85 19.80
C ILE A 350 4.51 0.69 21.04
N GLY A 351 4.01 -0.51 21.31
CA GLY A 351 3.15 -0.75 22.46
C GLY A 351 2.59 -2.16 22.55
N LYS A 352 1.68 -2.35 23.50
CA LYS A 352 0.93 -3.59 23.70
C LYS A 352 -0.55 -3.31 23.85
N ASN A 353 -1.39 -4.15 23.27
CA ASN A 353 -2.83 -4.21 23.40
C ASN A 353 -3.20 -5.32 24.40
N SER A 354 -2.89 -5.09 25.67
CA SER A 354 -3.11 -6.04 26.79
C SER A 354 -4.42 -5.81 27.49
#